data_1273950c4c7e5bada0aefb367233d0c3
#
_entry.id   1273950c4c7e5bada0aefb367233d0c3
#
_cell.length_a   1.000
_cell.length_b   1.000
_cell.length_c   1.000
_cell.angle_alpha   90.00
_cell.angle_beta   90.00
_cell.angle_gamma   90.00
#
_symmetry.space_group_name_H-M   'P 1'
#
loop_
_entity.id
_entity.type
_entity.pdbx_description
1 polymer ?
#
loop_
_entity_poly.entity_id
_entity_poly.type
_entity_poly.pdbx_seq_one_letter_code
_entity_poly.pdbx_strand_id
1 'polypeptide(L)'
;DIGGLGFLSCIPGSIGGAVIMNSGCYGSDISKVLKSIKVIDKNGAIKNIRKEEINFIYRGTNLPEKYIILSAILKGQVSFKKSIEKKQAELIERKKNSQPSKIKTGGSTFKNNNNKKAWMLIKESGCDKFYVGDAKISEKHCNFFINNGKAKSADIEKLIDKVKKKVQTVTGVNLELEIKIIGE
;
A
#
# COMPACT_ATOMS: atom_id res chain seq x y z
N ASP A 1 24.35 9.02 -11.40
CA ASP A 1 22.91 8.93 -11.04
C ASP A 1 22.56 7.50 -10.63
N ILE A 2 21.53 7.34 -9.75
CA ILE A 2 21.14 6.05 -9.19
C ILE A 2 19.68 5.76 -9.59
N GLY A 3 19.49 4.72 -10.38
CA GLY A 3 18.20 4.20 -10.81
C GLY A 3 17.73 3.00 -9.96
N GLY A 4 16.59 2.43 -10.33
CA GLY A 4 15.98 1.26 -9.66
C GLY A 4 15.04 1.60 -8.50
N LEU A 5 14.99 2.86 -8.06
CA LEU A 5 14.17 3.33 -6.93
C LEU A 5 12.91 4.10 -7.38
N GLY A 6 12.66 4.23 -8.68
CA GLY A 6 11.56 5.05 -9.23
C GLY A 6 10.16 4.63 -8.74
N PHE A 7 9.94 3.36 -8.41
CA PHE A 7 8.66 2.89 -7.88
C PHE A 7 8.27 3.56 -6.55
N LEU A 8 9.25 3.98 -5.75
CA LEU A 8 9.01 4.67 -4.47
C LEU A 8 8.33 6.03 -4.66
N SER A 9 8.55 6.72 -5.79
CA SER A 9 7.86 7.97 -6.10
C SER A 9 6.34 7.80 -6.27
N CYS A 10 5.88 6.56 -6.46
CA CYS A 10 4.46 6.22 -6.55
C CYS A 10 3.83 5.84 -5.21
N ILE A 11 4.59 5.76 -4.11
CA ILE A 11 4.11 5.28 -2.81
C ILE A 11 4.23 6.42 -1.80
N PRO A 12 3.12 7.02 -1.36
CA PRO A 12 3.15 8.03 -0.31
C PRO A 12 3.44 7.40 1.05
N GLY A 13 4.13 8.13 1.91
CA GLY A 13 4.45 7.68 3.27
C GLY A 13 5.92 7.80 3.61
N SER A 14 6.31 7.28 4.77
CA SER A 14 7.69 7.25 5.25
C SER A 14 8.42 6.01 4.76
N ILE A 15 9.76 6.08 4.70
CA ILE A 15 10.61 4.92 4.40
C ILE A 15 10.44 3.83 5.45
N GLY A 16 10.28 4.19 6.74
CA GLY A 16 10.03 3.21 7.79
C GLY A 16 8.73 2.43 7.57
N GLY A 17 7.64 3.11 7.25
CA GLY A 17 6.38 2.45 6.88
C GLY A 17 6.52 1.60 5.62
N ALA A 18 7.27 2.07 4.62
CA ALA A 18 7.52 1.30 3.40
C ALA A 18 8.28 0.00 3.67
N VAL A 19 9.25 0.00 4.59
CA VAL A 19 9.98 -1.21 5.00
C VAL A 19 9.05 -2.18 5.72
N ILE A 20 8.32 -1.73 6.76
CA ILE A 20 7.40 -2.59 7.54
C ILE A 20 6.36 -3.26 6.64
N MET A 21 5.82 -2.51 5.69
CA MET A 21 4.78 -3.00 4.77
C MET A 21 5.34 -3.71 3.54
N ASN A 22 6.67 -3.85 3.42
CA ASN A 22 7.26 -4.27 2.16
C ASN A 22 6.58 -3.59 0.96
N SER A 23 6.48 -2.28 1.04
CA SER A 23 5.71 -1.51 0.06
C SER A 23 6.25 -1.69 -1.35
N GLY A 24 5.35 -1.88 -2.29
CA GLY A 24 5.73 -2.09 -3.68
C GLY A 24 4.62 -1.79 -4.67
N CYS A 25 5.02 -1.47 -5.89
CA CYS A 25 4.13 -1.30 -7.03
C CYS A 25 4.90 -1.55 -8.33
N TYR A 26 4.15 -1.84 -9.39
CA TYR A 26 4.69 -2.00 -10.75
C TYR A 26 5.84 -3.00 -10.88
N GLY A 27 5.74 -4.12 -10.12
CA GLY A 27 6.70 -5.21 -10.18
C GLY A 27 7.97 -5.02 -9.34
N SER A 28 8.04 -3.98 -8.52
CA SER A 28 9.11 -3.77 -7.55
C SER A 28 8.55 -3.54 -6.14
N ASP A 29 9.37 -3.82 -5.12
CA ASP A 29 9.07 -3.61 -3.71
C ASP A 29 10.35 -3.35 -2.90
N ILE A 30 10.20 -3.01 -1.63
CA ILE A 30 11.31 -2.69 -0.72
C ILE A 30 12.30 -3.84 -0.60
N SER A 31 11.83 -5.10 -0.57
CA SER A 31 12.71 -6.27 -0.43
C SER A 31 13.76 -6.37 -1.53
N LYS A 32 13.49 -5.83 -2.73
CA LYS A 32 14.41 -5.85 -3.87
C LYS A 32 15.53 -4.82 -3.77
N VAL A 33 15.31 -3.75 -3.02
CA VAL A 33 16.23 -2.60 -2.97
C VAL A 33 16.81 -2.33 -1.59
N LEU A 34 16.27 -2.93 -0.53
CA LEU A 34 16.80 -2.77 0.83
C LEU A 34 18.14 -3.48 0.99
N LYS A 35 19.08 -2.83 1.69
CA LYS A 35 20.35 -3.41 2.13
C LYS A 35 20.36 -3.65 3.64
N SER A 36 19.94 -2.66 4.42
CA SER A 36 19.86 -2.74 5.89
C SER A 36 18.97 -1.64 6.44
N ILE A 37 18.57 -1.81 7.71
CA ILE A 37 17.88 -0.79 8.49
C ILE A 37 18.58 -0.59 9.83
N LYS A 38 18.42 0.61 10.38
CA LYS A 38 18.72 0.92 11.78
C LYS A 38 17.39 1.09 12.50
N VAL A 39 17.23 0.41 13.61
CA VAL A 39 16.00 0.43 14.42
C VAL A 39 16.32 0.77 15.87
N ILE A 40 15.33 1.29 16.59
CA ILE A 40 15.34 1.38 18.04
C ILE A 40 14.25 0.44 18.57
N ASP A 41 14.56 -0.35 19.59
CA ASP A 41 13.60 -1.23 20.24
C ASP A 41 12.89 -0.54 21.43
N LYS A 42 11.93 -1.25 22.05
CA LYS A 42 11.16 -0.75 23.19
C LYS A 42 12.00 -0.34 24.42
N ASN A 43 13.25 -0.83 24.53
CA ASN A 43 14.16 -0.54 25.62
C ASN A 43 15.12 0.60 25.28
N GLY A 44 14.98 1.22 24.10
CA GLY A 44 15.87 2.27 23.62
C GLY A 44 17.16 1.75 22.98
N ALA A 45 17.34 0.44 22.85
CA ALA A 45 18.54 -0.12 22.23
C ALA A 45 18.51 0.01 20.71
N ILE A 46 19.59 0.55 20.15
CA ILE A 46 19.74 0.73 18.70
C ILE A 46 20.39 -0.53 18.10
N LYS A 47 19.77 -1.05 17.02
CA LYS A 47 20.24 -2.22 16.30
C LYS A 47 20.34 -1.95 14.81
N ASN A 48 21.34 -2.55 14.16
CA ASN A 48 21.43 -2.61 12.70
C ASN A 48 20.98 -4.02 12.26
N ILE A 49 20.03 -4.09 11.36
CA ILE A 49 19.45 -5.33 10.83
C ILE A 49 19.71 -5.36 9.33
N ARG A 50 20.37 -6.41 8.84
CA ARG A 50 20.59 -6.60 7.40
C ARG A 50 19.33 -7.15 6.74
N LYS A 51 19.23 -6.95 5.45
CA LYS A 51 18.10 -7.48 4.65
C LYS A 51 17.88 -8.98 4.85
N GLU A 52 18.96 -9.74 4.92
CA GLU A 52 18.95 -11.21 5.03
C GLU A 52 18.33 -11.71 6.36
N GLU A 53 18.28 -10.84 7.37
CA GLU A 53 17.67 -11.11 8.68
C GLU A 53 16.17 -10.80 8.69
N ILE A 54 15.64 -10.19 7.60
CA ILE A 54 14.24 -9.79 7.47
C ILE A 54 13.52 -10.73 6.52
N ASN A 55 12.49 -11.40 7.02
CA ASN A 55 11.59 -12.16 6.16
C ASN A 55 10.50 -11.23 5.61
N PHE A 56 10.57 -10.95 4.32
CA PHE A 56 9.60 -10.14 3.60
C PHE A 56 8.48 -11.00 3.04
N ILE A 57 7.26 -10.60 3.31
CA ILE A 57 6.04 -11.18 2.73
C ILE A 57 5.26 -10.11 1.98
N TYR A 58 4.21 -10.50 1.28
CA TYR A 58 3.32 -9.54 0.62
C TYR A 58 2.67 -8.63 1.67
N ARG A 59 2.94 -7.32 1.59
CA ARG A 59 2.46 -6.30 2.55
C ARG A 59 2.82 -6.55 4.00
N GLY A 60 4.04 -7.02 4.25
CA GLY A 60 4.50 -7.23 5.61
C GLY A 60 5.95 -7.69 5.74
N THR A 61 6.41 -7.74 6.99
CA THR A 61 7.70 -8.27 7.41
C THR A 61 7.54 -9.02 8.74
N ASN A 62 8.55 -9.81 9.12
CA ASN A 62 8.65 -10.42 10.44
C ASN A 62 9.28 -9.51 11.50
N LEU A 63 9.48 -8.23 11.20
CA LEU A 63 10.04 -7.28 12.17
C LEU A 63 9.09 -7.12 13.36
N PRO A 64 9.62 -7.09 14.61
CA PRO A 64 8.80 -6.83 15.78
C PRO A 64 8.02 -5.52 15.68
N GLU A 65 6.73 -5.53 16.01
CA GLU A 65 5.84 -4.35 15.91
C GLU A 65 6.33 -3.14 16.73
N LYS A 66 7.10 -3.40 17.80
CA LYS A 66 7.64 -2.35 18.69
C LYS A 66 8.93 -1.72 18.18
N TYR A 67 9.43 -2.14 17.01
CA TYR A 67 10.61 -1.49 16.42
C TYR A 67 10.21 -0.21 15.71
N ILE A 68 10.97 0.86 15.97
CA ILE A 68 10.88 2.11 15.23
C ILE A 68 12.08 2.17 14.28
N ILE A 69 11.84 2.28 12.99
CA ILE A 69 12.89 2.38 11.98
C ILE A 69 13.42 3.81 11.95
N LEU A 70 14.69 3.96 12.27
CA LEU A 70 15.41 5.25 12.29
C LEU A 70 15.97 5.62 10.93
N SER A 71 16.50 4.63 10.21
CA SER A 71 17.03 4.83 8.85
C SER A 71 17.03 3.52 8.05
N ALA A 72 17.14 3.65 6.73
CA ALA A 72 17.29 2.51 5.82
C ALA A 72 18.38 2.81 4.78
N ILE A 73 19.17 1.80 4.44
CA ILE A 73 20.12 1.84 3.33
C ILE A 73 19.49 1.10 2.15
N LEU A 74 19.29 1.81 1.06
CA LEU A 74 18.74 1.25 -0.18
C LEU A 74 19.85 1.12 -1.23
N LYS A 75 19.77 0.06 -2.04
CA LYS A 75 20.68 -0.20 -3.14
C LYS A 75 19.96 0.12 -4.45
N GLY A 76 20.49 1.07 -5.19
CA GLY A 76 20.09 1.33 -6.56
C GLY A 76 21.15 0.84 -7.57
N GLN A 77 20.94 1.16 -8.81
CA GLN A 77 21.83 0.82 -9.93
C GLN A 77 22.31 2.11 -10.59
N VAL A 78 23.60 2.17 -10.96
CA VAL A 78 24.11 3.30 -11.75
C VAL A 78 23.37 3.33 -13.09
N SER A 79 22.84 4.47 -13.46
CA SER A 79 22.03 4.63 -14.67
C SER A 79 22.11 6.07 -15.20
N PHE A 80 21.85 6.26 -16.48
CA PHE A 80 21.81 7.59 -17.07
C PHE A 80 20.61 8.39 -16.55
N LYS A 81 20.82 9.67 -16.21
CA LYS A 81 19.80 10.59 -15.68
C LYS A 81 18.52 10.58 -16.52
N LYS A 82 18.65 10.76 -17.84
CA LYS A 82 17.51 10.77 -18.77
C LYS A 82 16.69 9.47 -18.72
N SER A 83 17.34 8.31 -18.54
CA SER A 83 16.65 7.02 -18.42
C SER A 83 15.87 6.91 -17.12
N ILE A 84 16.47 7.42 -16.02
CA ILE A 84 15.80 7.45 -14.70
C ILE A 84 14.56 8.34 -14.76
N GLU A 85 14.70 9.57 -15.27
CA GLU A 85 13.61 10.55 -15.39
C GLU A 85 12.47 10.01 -16.28
N LYS A 86 12.80 9.43 -17.42
CA LYS A 86 11.80 8.80 -18.31
C LYS A 86 11.02 7.72 -17.60
N LYS A 87 11.70 6.76 -16.97
CA LYS A 87 11.05 5.65 -16.25
C LYS A 87 10.20 6.15 -15.08
N GLN A 88 10.65 7.15 -14.35
CA GLN A 88 9.89 7.75 -13.27
C GLN A 88 8.61 8.44 -13.78
N ALA A 89 8.71 9.21 -14.86
CA ALA A 89 7.56 9.86 -15.49
C ALA A 89 6.51 8.82 -15.95
N GLU A 90 6.95 7.75 -16.60
CA GLU A 90 6.07 6.65 -17.03
C GLU A 90 5.33 6.01 -15.85
N LEU A 91 6.00 5.77 -14.71
CA LEU A 91 5.37 5.20 -13.51
C LEU A 91 4.35 6.16 -12.89
N ILE A 92 4.68 7.45 -12.82
CA ILE A 92 3.79 8.49 -12.29
C ILE A 92 2.53 8.61 -13.17
N GLU A 93 2.72 8.64 -14.49
CA GLU A 93 1.61 8.70 -15.45
C GLU A 93 0.71 7.47 -15.36
N ARG A 94 1.29 6.28 -15.30
CA ARG A 94 0.55 5.03 -15.09
C ARG A 94 -0.28 5.06 -13.81
N LYS A 95 0.30 5.57 -12.71
CA LYS A 95 -0.43 5.75 -11.45
C LYS A 95 -1.58 6.74 -11.63
N LYS A 96 -1.31 7.91 -12.21
CA LYS A 96 -2.31 8.95 -12.47
C LYS A 96 -3.47 8.42 -13.31
N ASN A 97 -3.20 7.53 -14.26
CA ASN A 97 -4.23 6.95 -15.13
C ASN A 97 -5.04 5.84 -14.45
N SER A 98 -4.47 5.09 -13.51
CA SER A 98 -5.10 3.91 -12.89
C SER A 98 -5.68 4.13 -11.49
N GLN A 99 -5.29 5.18 -10.79
CA GLN A 99 -5.69 5.41 -9.40
C GLN A 99 -6.27 6.82 -9.21
N PRO A 100 -7.17 7.02 -8.23
CA PRO A 100 -7.66 8.37 -7.91
C PRO A 100 -6.50 9.24 -7.40
N SER A 101 -6.52 10.52 -7.78
CA SER A 101 -5.52 11.51 -7.37
C SER A 101 -6.23 12.77 -6.84
N LYS A 102 -5.56 13.52 -5.95
CA LYS A 102 -6.10 14.74 -5.34
C LYS A 102 -7.43 14.53 -4.59
N ILE A 103 -7.63 13.34 -4.00
CA ILE A 103 -8.83 12.97 -3.27
C ILE A 103 -8.45 12.33 -1.93
N LYS A 104 -9.28 12.49 -0.91
CA LYS A 104 -9.07 11.90 0.42
C LYS A 104 -9.33 10.38 0.37
N THR A 105 -8.27 9.59 0.49
CA THR A 105 -8.34 8.12 0.49
C THR A 105 -7.17 7.54 1.28
N GLY A 106 -7.36 6.40 1.90
CA GLY A 106 -6.30 5.60 2.54
C GLY A 106 -5.48 4.74 1.56
N GLY A 107 -5.70 4.88 0.24
CA GLY A 107 -5.09 4.00 -0.76
C GLY A 107 -5.93 2.74 -1.04
N SER A 108 -5.27 1.65 -1.41
CA SER A 108 -5.95 0.35 -1.57
C SER A 108 -6.51 -0.11 -0.24
N THR A 109 -7.83 -0.33 -0.19
CA THR A 109 -8.51 -0.73 1.03
C THR A 109 -8.23 -2.19 1.40
N PHE A 110 -8.18 -3.08 0.41
CA PHE A 110 -7.95 -4.51 0.61
C PHE A 110 -6.68 -4.99 -0.09
N LYS A 111 -6.04 -5.98 0.51
CA LYS A 111 -4.94 -6.73 -0.11
C LYS A 111 -5.44 -7.52 -1.32
N ASN A 112 -4.58 -7.71 -2.33
CA ASN A 112 -4.84 -8.71 -3.34
C ASN A 112 -4.61 -10.10 -2.74
N ASN A 113 -5.41 -11.08 -3.13
CA ASN A 113 -5.13 -12.48 -2.84
C ASN A 113 -4.33 -13.12 -3.99
N ASN A 114 -3.86 -14.36 -3.77
CA ASN A 114 -3.02 -15.06 -4.74
C ASN A 114 -3.74 -15.36 -6.06
N ASN A 115 -5.07 -15.42 -6.06
CA ASN A 115 -5.86 -15.89 -7.20
C ASN A 115 -6.50 -14.73 -7.98
N LYS A 116 -6.83 -13.61 -7.32
CA LYS A 116 -7.56 -12.52 -7.96
C LYS A 116 -7.27 -11.16 -7.27
N LYS A 117 -7.20 -10.10 -8.06
CA LYS A 117 -7.04 -8.76 -7.52
C LYS A 117 -8.31 -8.30 -6.80
N ALA A 118 -8.18 -7.66 -5.64
CA ALA A 118 -9.31 -7.21 -4.83
C ALA A 118 -10.30 -6.33 -5.61
N TRP A 119 -9.82 -5.43 -6.47
CA TRP A 119 -10.70 -4.58 -7.28
C TRP A 119 -11.58 -5.39 -8.25
N MET A 120 -11.10 -6.54 -8.73
CA MET A 120 -11.90 -7.41 -9.63
C MET A 120 -13.02 -8.08 -8.84
N LEU A 121 -12.73 -8.59 -7.63
CA LEU A 121 -13.74 -9.19 -6.75
C LEU A 121 -14.82 -8.19 -6.35
N ILE A 122 -14.44 -6.95 -6.02
CA ILE A 122 -15.36 -5.86 -5.69
C ILE A 122 -16.30 -5.55 -6.86
N LYS A 123 -15.72 -5.42 -8.06
CA LYS A 123 -16.49 -5.13 -9.28
C LYS A 123 -17.43 -6.27 -9.67
N GLU A 124 -16.94 -7.51 -9.65
CA GLU A 124 -17.71 -8.73 -9.95
C GLU A 124 -18.90 -8.91 -8.98
N SER A 125 -18.71 -8.47 -7.73
CA SER A 125 -19.77 -8.52 -6.72
C SER A 125 -20.79 -7.37 -6.82
N GLY A 126 -20.65 -6.47 -7.81
CA GLY A 126 -21.53 -5.31 -8.02
C GLY A 126 -21.39 -4.25 -6.92
N CYS A 127 -20.21 -4.17 -6.26
CA CYS A 127 -19.99 -3.23 -5.18
C CYS A 127 -19.42 -1.88 -5.63
N ASP A 128 -19.05 -1.73 -6.89
CA ASP A 128 -18.31 -0.57 -7.42
C ASP A 128 -19.03 0.78 -7.23
N LYS A 129 -20.35 0.75 -7.00
CA LYS A 129 -21.17 1.95 -6.71
C LYS A 129 -21.62 2.07 -5.26
N PHE A 130 -21.09 1.25 -4.35
CA PHE A 130 -21.47 1.30 -2.94
C PHE A 130 -21.00 2.59 -2.27
N TYR A 131 -21.84 3.08 -1.36
CA TYR A 131 -21.55 4.22 -0.50
C TYR A 131 -22.22 4.09 0.87
N VAL A 132 -21.73 4.84 1.84
CA VAL A 132 -22.32 5.05 3.16
C VAL A 132 -22.05 6.51 3.57
N GLY A 133 -23.09 7.32 3.69
CA GLY A 133 -22.92 8.77 3.84
C GLY A 133 -22.04 9.33 2.71
N ASP A 134 -21.00 10.08 3.08
CA ASP A 134 -20.04 10.64 2.12
C ASP A 134 -18.85 9.70 1.83
N ALA A 135 -18.82 8.50 2.40
CA ALA A 135 -17.86 7.46 2.05
C ALA A 135 -18.34 6.71 0.81
N LYS A 136 -17.52 6.63 -0.23
CA LYS A 136 -17.88 5.92 -1.47
C LYS A 136 -16.69 5.18 -2.08
N ILE A 137 -16.99 4.22 -2.93
CA ILE A 137 -15.98 3.55 -3.76
C ILE A 137 -15.61 4.45 -4.93
N SER A 138 -14.31 4.53 -5.23
CA SER A 138 -13.83 5.32 -6.35
C SER A 138 -14.26 4.71 -7.69
N GLU A 139 -14.86 5.49 -8.54
CA GLU A 139 -15.21 5.09 -9.92
C GLU A 139 -13.99 4.71 -10.75
N LYS A 140 -12.83 5.32 -10.43
CA LYS A 140 -11.57 5.07 -11.13
C LYS A 140 -10.92 3.75 -10.76
N HIS A 141 -11.06 3.32 -9.48
CA HIS A 141 -10.46 2.08 -8.99
C HIS A 141 -11.23 1.54 -7.78
N CYS A 142 -11.97 0.45 -7.97
CA CYS A 142 -12.91 -0.08 -6.98
C CYS A 142 -12.30 -0.45 -5.62
N ASN A 143 -10.99 -0.68 -5.53
CA ASN A 143 -10.31 -0.95 -4.26
C ASN A 143 -9.87 0.32 -3.51
N PHE A 144 -10.27 1.52 -3.98
CA PHE A 144 -10.01 2.79 -3.31
C PHE A 144 -11.31 3.34 -2.74
N PHE A 145 -11.40 3.38 -1.42
CA PHE A 145 -12.51 4.02 -0.73
C PHE A 145 -12.15 5.46 -0.47
N ILE A 146 -13.06 6.36 -0.76
CA ILE A 146 -12.81 7.79 -0.76
C ILE A 146 -13.79 8.52 0.16
N ASN A 147 -13.30 9.56 0.83
CA ASN A 147 -14.12 10.53 1.52
C ASN A 147 -14.49 11.65 0.54
N ASN A 148 -15.76 11.72 0.16
CA ASN A 148 -16.28 12.70 -0.79
C ASN A 148 -16.55 14.07 -0.14
N GLY A 149 -16.12 14.27 1.11
CA GLY A 149 -16.22 15.55 1.81
C GLY A 149 -16.35 15.39 3.32
N LYS A 150 -17.47 14.89 3.82
CA LYS A 150 -17.84 14.85 5.23
C LYS A 150 -17.95 13.44 5.83
N ALA A 151 -17.44 12.40 5.16
CA ALA A 151 -17.49 11.03 5.68
C ALA A 151 -16.74 10.93 7.01
N LYS A 152 -17.36 10.27 7.98
CA LYS A 152 -16.75 9.89 9.26
C LYS A 152 -15.99 8.58 9.10
N SER A 153 -15.07 8.25 10.02
CA SER A 153 -14.39 6.93 10.05
C SER A 153 -15.40 5.79 10.06
N ALA A 154 -16.44 5.90 10.87
CA ALA A 154 -17.53 4.91 10.95
C ALA A 154 -18.25 4.68 9.60
N ASP A 155 -18.32 5.68 8.72
CA ASP A 155 -18.92 5.50 7.39
C ASP A 155 -18.01 4.66 6.48
N ILE A 156 -16.70 4.90 6.56
CA ILE A 156 -15.69 4.10 5.84
C ILE A 156 -15.72 2.65 6.34
N GLU A 157 -15.78 2.43 7.66
CA GLU A 157 -15.82 1.08 8.26
C GLU A 157 -17.10 0.33 7.87
N LYS A 158 -18.27 0.98 7.96
CA LYS A 158 -19.53 0.39 7.48
C LYS A 158 -19.49 0.05 6.00
N LEU A 159 -18.84 0.88 5.18
CA LEU A 159 -18.67 0.62 3.75
C LEU A 159 -17.74 -0.59 3.53
N ILE A 160 -16.67 -0.71 4.31
CA ILE A 160 -15.75 -1.86 4.30
C ILE A 160 -16.54 -3.15 4.60
N ASP A 161 -17.31 -3.17 5.68
CA ASP A 161 -18.07 -4.34 6.10
C ASP A 161 -19.12 -4.73 5.06
N LYS A 162 -19.82 -3.75 4.50
CA LYS A 162 -20.80 -3.97 3.43
C LYS A 162 -20.17 -4.64 2.20
N VAL A 163 -18.98 -4.17 1.80
CA VAL A 163 -18.25 -4.73 0.66
C VAL A 163 -17.73 -6.13 0.99
N LYS A 164 -17.12 -6.34 2.16
CA LYS A 164 -16.62 -7.65 2.60
C LYS A 164 -17.74 -8.70 2.58
N LYS A 165 -18.88 -8.40 3.20
CA LYS A 165 -20.04 -9.30 3.22
C LYS A 165 -20.52 -9.64 1.83
N LYS A 166 -20.68 -8.65 0.97
CA LYS A 166 -21.17 -8.87 -0.40
C LYS A 166 -20.20 -9.69 -1.24
N VAL A 167 -18.89 -9.38 -1.18
CA VAL A 167 -17.85 -10.14 -1.90
C VAL A 167 -17.82 -11.58 -1.41
N GLN A 168 -17.85 -11.82 -0.10
CA GLN A 168 -17.89 -13.16 0.46
C GLN A 168 -19.12 -13.94 -0.02
N THR A 169 -20.31 -13.33 -0.01
CA THR A 169 -21.55 -13.97 -0.47
C THR A 169 -21.51 -14.35 -1.94
N VAL A 170 -20.93 -13.49 -2.80
CA VAL A 170 -20.94 -13.70 -4.26
C VAL A 170 -19.80 -14.61 -4.73
N THR A 171 -18.61 -14.46 -4.12
CA THR A 171 -17.38 -15.10 -4.62
C THR A 171 -16.80 -16.16 -3.67
N GLY A 172 -17.30 -16.27 -2.45
CA GLY A 172 -16.72 -17.12 -1.40
C GLY A 172 -15.41 -16.59 -0.81
N VAL A 173 -14.89 -15.44 -1.28
CA VAL A 173 -13.59 -14.91 -0.89
C VAL A 173 -13.71 -13.92 0.27
N ASN A 174 -12.93 -14.13 1.31
CA ASN A 174 -12.77 -13.17 2.40
C ASN A 174 -11.70 -12.14 2.03
N LEU A 175 -12.09 -10.86 1.95
CA LEU A 175 -11.16 -9.75 1.70
C LEU A 175 -10.42 -9.37 3.00
N GLU A 176 -9.09 -9.26 2.91
CA GLU A 176 -8.22 -8.76 3.98
C GLU A 176 -7.92 -7.28 3.80
N LEU A 177 -7.94 -6.51 4.90
CA LEU A 177 -7.59 -5.09 4.87
C LEU A 177 -6.09 -4.88 4.58
N GLU A 178 -5.78 -3.92 3.71
CA GLU A 178 -4.44 -3.35 3.54
C GLU A 178 -4.28 -2.07 4.39
N ILE A 179 -5.36 -1.31 4.57
CA ILE A 179 -5.39 -0.16 5.50
C ILE A 179 -5.48 -0.64 6.95
N LYS A 180 -5.02 0.19 7.88
CA LYS A 180 -5.15 -0.05 9.33
C LYS A 180 -6.21 0.87 9.92
N ILE A 181 -7.10 0.31 10.72
CA ILE A 181 -8.06 1.07 11.53
C ILE A 181 -7.37 1.31 12.88
N ILE A 182 -7.33 2.55 13.34
CA ILE A 182 -6.65 2.98 14.56
C ILE A 182 -7.65 3.79 15.39
N GLY A 183 -7.65 3.57 16.69
CA GLY A 183 -8.53 4.22 17.65
C GLY A 183 -9.54 3.24 18.24
N GLU A 184 -10.50 3.78 19.03
CA GLU A 184 -11.61 3.06 19.67
C GLU A 184 -12.89 3.23 18.86
#